data_ff7740626678c1db772eb3f09484fcc0
#
_entry.id   ff7740626678c1db772eb3f09484fcc0
#
_cell.length_a   1.000
_cell.length_b   1.000
_cell.length_c   1.000
_cell.angle_alpha   90.00
_cell.angle_beta   90.00
_cell.angle_gamma   90.00
#
_symmetry.space_group_name_H-M   'P 1'
#
loop_
_entity.id
_entity.type
_entity.pdbx_description
1 polymer ?
#
loop_
_entity_poly.entity_id
_entity_poly.type
_entity_poly.pdbx_seq_one_letter_code
_entity_poly.pdbx_strand_id
1 'polypeptide(L)'
;MAVETKRGYITKEEVENYCDIAITDNTEAIERMELAEEIIDKYVGFQNAFQRYEITGTATGGSTTTLVDSSGDTLLGGSIDDRFTYCVLHIIGGTNVGEERVITSQDSDTKTVTVQKAFTSAIDSTSVYRIYQLAKFPRLQDAKLIDGVYYKYIPEQVKKATLAQVEYMIEMGDDFFVSGIDKTNENIDGYNYQIPQDVRRSVAPKAREYLKGFVNRKGTIII
;
A
#
# COMPACT_ATOMS: atom_id res chain seq x y z
N MET A 1 -14.30 13.65 3.18
CA MET A 1 -13.27 12.74 3.72
C MET A 1 -12.63 12.06 2.53
N ALA A 2 -11.34 12.20 2.34
CA ALA A 2 -10.66 11.48 1.26
C ALA A 2 -10.85 9.97 1.49
N VAL A 3 -11.22 9.26 0.44
CA VAL A 3 -11.31 7.81 0.46
C VAL A 3 -9.89 7.30 0.19
N GLU A 4 -9.31 6.68 1.16
CA GLU A 4 -7.92 6.23 1.12
C GLU A 4 -7.85 4.71 1.22
N THR A 5 -6.97 4.14 0.42
CA THR A 5 -6.71 2.70 0.38
C THR A 5 -5.76 2.28 1.50
N LYS A 6 -5.64 0.96 1.76
CA LYS A 6 -4.71 0.41 2.75
C LYS A 6 -3.23 0.66 2.42
N ARG A 7 -2.88 0.79 1.13
CA ARG A 7 -1.50 1.06 0.70
C ARG A 7 -1.22 2.54 0.51
N GLY A 8 -2.27 3.34 0.22
CA GLY A 8 -2.18 4.78 0.12
C GLY A 8 -1.37 5.29 -1.07
N TYR A 9 -1.33 4.55 -2.20
CA TYR A 9 -0.61 5.02 -3.39
C TYR A 9 -1.35 6.14 -4.10
N ILE A 10 -2.67 6.06 -4.13
CA ILE A 10 -3.55 7.00 -4.80
C ILE A 10 -4.78 7.32 -3.95
N THR A 11 -5.38 8.47 -4.20
CA THR A 11 -6.63 8.90 -3.58
C THR A 11 -7.78 8.82 -4.59
N LYS A 12 -9.02 8.80 -4.10
CA LYS A 12 -10.22 8.87 -4.94
C LYS A 12 -10.20 10.08 -5.87
N GLU A 13 -9.84 11.25 -5.33
CA GLU A 13 -9.76 12.50 -6.09
C GLU A 13 -8.73 12.42 -7.23
N GLU A 14 -7.58 11.79 -6.99
CA GLU A 14 -6.58 11.55 -8.03
C GLU A 14 -7.12 10.65 -9.14
N VAL A 15 -7.95 9.62 -8.82
CA VAL A 15 -8.59 8.76 -9.80
C VAL A 15 -9.64 9.52 -10.60
N GLU A 16 -10.53 10.28 -9.94
CA GLU A 16 -11.56 11.08 -10.60
C GLU A 16 -10.95 12.07 -11.58
N ASN A 17 -9.88 12.76 -11.16
CA ASN A 17 -9.18 13.72 -12.02
C ASN A 17 -8.41 13.06 -13.18
N TYR A 18 -7.83 11.86 -12.95
CA TYR A 18 -7.04 11.19 -13.96
C TYR A 18 -7.90 10.52 -15.03
N CYS A 19 -9.00 9.89 -14.62
CA CYS A 19 -9.91 9.15 -15.52
C CYS A 19 -11.05 10.01 -16.08
N ASP A 20 -11.17 11.29 -15.63
CA ASP A 20 -12.28 12.19 -15.99
C ASP A 20 -13.67 11.57 -15.69
N ILE A 21 -13.82 11.00 -14.52
CA ILE A 21 -15.06 10.34 -14.06
C ILE A 21 -15.48 10.85 -12.70
N ALA A 22 -16.76 10.73 -12.40
CA ALA A 22 -17.29 10.91 -11.05
C ALA A 22 -17.55 9.55 -10.39
N ILE A 23 -16.90 9.27 -9.28
CA ILE A 23 -17.10 8.04 -8.52
C ILE A 23 -18.25 8.26 -7.53
N THR A 24 -19.35 7.58 -7.75
CA THR A 24 -20.55 7.65 -6.87
C THR A 24 -20.55 6.60 -5.78
N ASP A 25 -20.01 5.40 -6.06
CA ASP A 25 -19.86 4.33 -5.07
C ASP A 25 -18.43 4.30 -4.52
N ASN A 26 -18.29 4.71 -3.27
CA ASN A 26 -17.00 4.73 -2.60
C ASN A 26 -16.46 3.33 -2.29
N THR A 27 -17.35 2.33 -2.08
CA THR A 27 -16.94 0.96 -1.74
C THR A 27 -16.28 0.30 -2.95
N GLU A 28 -16.96 0.35 -4.08
CA GLU A 28 -16.43 -0.18 -5.34
C GLU A 28 -15.12 0.51 -5.75
N ALA A 29 -15.07 1.84 -5.57
CA ALA A 29 -13.86 2.61 -5.88
C ALA A 29 -12.66 2.16 -5.03
N ILE A 30 -12.85 1.99 -3.72
CA ILE A 30 -11.79 1.53 -2.82
C ILE A 30 -11.31 0.15 -3.24
N GLU A 31 -12.23 -0.79 -3.51
CA GLU A 31 -11.88 -2.15 -3.93
C GLU A 31 -11.06 -2.17 -5.22
N ARG A 32 -11.45 -1.37 -6.21
CA ARG A 32 -10.71 -1.24 -7.48
C ARG A 32 -9.33 -0.61 -7.27
N MET A 33 -9.24 0.44 -6.46
CA MET A 33 -7.98 1.09 -6.12
C MET A 33 -7.04 0.14 -5.37
N GLU A 34 -7.53 -0.57 -4.36
CA GLU A 34 -6.75 -1.55 -3.59
C GLU A 34 -6.25 -2.70 -4.47
N LEU A 35 -7.07 -3.17 -5.39
CA LEU A 35 -6.69 -4.20 -6.36
C LEU A 35 -5.61 -3.68 -7.35
N ALA A 36 -5.74 -2.45 -7.83
CA ALA A 36 -4.73 -1.83 -8.69
C ALA A 36 -3.38 -1.72 -7.96
N GLU A 37 -3.38 -1.24 -6.72
CA GLU A 37 -2.19 -1.16 -5.88
C GLU A 37 -1.54 -2.54 -5.65
N GLU A 38 -2.35 -3.57 -5.42
CA GLU A 38 -1.88 -4.95 -5.28
C GLU A 38 -1.24 -5.48 -6.56
N ILE A 39 -1.84 -5.20 -7.71
CA ILE A 39 -1.29 -5.59 -9.02
C ILE A 39 0.06 -4.91 -9.25
N ILE A 40 0.17 -3.62 -8.95
CA ILE A 40 1.43 -2.87 -9.06
C ILE A 40 2.51 -3.46 -8.15
N ASP A 41 2.17 -3.76 -6.89
CA ASP A 41 3.09 -4.40 -5.95
C ASP A 41 3.57 -5.77 -6.44
N LYS A 42 2.67 -6.60 -6.96
CA LYS A 42 3.01 -7.90 -7.52
C LYS A 42 3.91 -7.79 -8.75
N TYR A 43 3.65 -6.81 -9.61
CA TYR A 43 4.43 -6.59 -10.82
C TYR A 43 5.85 -6.11 -10.54
N VAL A 44 6.02 -5.17 -9.61
CA VAL A 44 7.35 -4.68 -9.20
C VAL A 44 8.15 -5.80 -8.53
N GLY A 45 7.46 -6.77 -7.90
CA GLY A 45 8.07 -7.94 -7.31
C GLY A 45 8.87 -7.65 -6.04
N PHE A 46 9.53 -8.68 -5.53
CA PHE A 46 10.46 -8.56 -4.42
C PHE A 46 11.81 -8.07 -4.96
N GLN A 47 12.02 -6.78 -4.96
CA GLN A 47 13.37 -6.25 -5.11
C GLN A 47 13.97 -6.10 -3.72
N ASN A 48 14.95 -6.94 -3.49
CA ASN A 48 15.93 -6.96 -2.43
C ASN A 48 15.83 -5.86 -1.37
N ALA A 49 15.81 -6.31 -0.12
CA ALA A 49 16.07 -5.53 1.08
C ALA A 49 14.97 -4.55 1.51
N PHE A 50 13.70 -4.84 1.25
CA PHE A 50 12.72 -4.39 2.20
C PHE A 50 12.88 -5.26 3.44
N GLN A 51 13.61 -4.74 4.41
CA GLN A 51 13.39 -5.20 5.76
C GLN A 51 11.89 -5.03 6.00
N ARG A 52 11.17 -6.13 6.05
CA ARG A 52 9.85 -6.14 6.67
C ARG A 52 10.10 -5.66 8.08
N TYR A 53 9.83 -4.39 8.33
CA TYR A 53 9.74 -3.93 9.69
C TYR A 53 8.52 -4.64 10.27
N GLU A 54 8.78 -5.61 11.09
CA GLU A 54 7.78 -6.22 11.93
C GLU A 54 8.23 -5.98 13.35
N ILE A 55 7.54 -5.07 14.01
CA ILE A 55 7.77 -4.80 15.42
C ILE A 55 6.48 -5.10 16.18
N THR A 56 6.64 -5.58 17.39
CA THR A 56 5.54 -5.82 18.32
C THR A 56 5.82 -5.07 19.60
N GLY A 57 4.76 -4.64 20.28
CA GLY A 57 4.86 -3.96 21.56
C GLY A 57 3.52 -3.94 22.27
N THR A 58 3.52 -3.34 23.46
CA THR A 58 2.29 -3.07 24.20
C THR A 58 2.19 -1.57 24.40
N ALA A 59 1.06 -1.01 24.01
CA ALA A 59 0.83 0.41 24.18
C ALA A 59 0.86 0.79 25.66
N THR A 60 1.35 1.99 25.95
CA THR A 60 1.21 2.59 27.28
C THR A 60 -0.02 3.48 27.38
N GLY A 61 -0.63 3.81 26.24
CA GLY A 61 -1.85 4.60 26.11
C GLY A 61 -2.05 5.12 24.71
N GLY A 62 -2.94 6.06 24.56
CA GLY A 62 -3.24 6.70 23.28
C GLY A 62 -4.63 7.31 23.23
N SER A 63 -5.11 7.51 22.02
CA SER A 63 -6.46 8.00 21.71
C SER A 63 -7.11 7.08 20.67
N THR A 64 -8.22 7.49 20.09
CA THR A 64 -8.78 6.76 18.94
C THR A 64 -7.95 6.90 17.68
N THR A 65 -7.07 7.90 17.59
CA THR A 65 -6.23 8.13 16.40
C THR A 65 -4.73 8.04 16.68
N THR A 66 -4.31 7.80 17.91
CA THR A 66 -2.91 7.70 18.30
C THR A 66 -2.65 6.48 19.15
N LEU A 67 -1.46 5.87 19.00
CA LEU A 67 -0.91 4.88 19.90
C LEU A 67 0.40 5.42 20.47
N VAL A 68 0.55 5.35 21.78
CA VAL A 68 1.76 5.72 22.52
C VAL A 68 2.36 4.47 23.15
N ASP A 69 3.65 4.28 22.96
CA ASP A 69 4.42 3.26 23.67
C ASP A 69 5.66 3.92 24.29
N SER A 70 5.52 4.43 25.49
CA SER A 70 6.59 5.09 26.23
C SER A 70 7.50 4.13 26.99
N SER A 71 7.35 2.80 26.81
CA SER A 71 8.26 1.82 27.40
C SER A 71 9.72 2.08 26.98
N GLY A 72 10.68 1.76 27.88
CA GLY A 72 12.07 2.23 27.74
C GLY A 72 12.73 1.84 26.43
N ASP A 73 12.54 0.60 25.99
CA ASP A 73 13.22 0.00 24.83
C ASP A 73 12.31 -0.12 23.59
N THR A 74 11.25 0.67 23.51
CA THR A 74 10.36 0.62 22.35
C THR A 74 11.06 1.06 21.07
N LEU A 75 10.80 0.35 19.98
CA LEU A 75 11.27 0.71 18.64
C LEU A 75 10.57 1.94 18.04
N LEU A 76 9.53 2.47 18.71
CA LEU A 76 8.88 3.72 18.32
C LEU A 76 9.74 4.94 18.65
N GLY A 77 10.65 4.83 19.62
CA GLY A 77 11.64 5.87 19.92
C GLY A 77 12.83 5.82 18.95
N GLY A 78 13.69 6.80 19.09
CA GLY A 78 14.92 6.91 18.32
C GLY A 78 15.15 8.33 17.83
N SER A 79 15.98 8.50 16.83
CA SER A 79 16.34 9.81 16.28
C SER A 79 15.68 10.09 14.90
N ILE A 80 14.70 9.29 14.51
CA ILE A 80 14.11 9.38 13.17
C ILE A 80 12.59 9.38 13.31
N ASP A 81 11.99 10.53 13.02
CA ASP A 81 10.56 10.67 12.88
C ASP A 81 10.05 10.03 11.57
N ASP A 82 8.77 9.71 11.56
CA ASP A 82 8.06 9.16 10.41
C ASP A 82 8.62 7.83 9.85
N ARG A 83 9.43 7.12 10.66
CA ARG A 83 10.01 5.83 10.27
C ARG A 83 8.96 4.80 9.86
N PHE A 84 7.81 4.81 10.52
CA PHE A 84 6.72 3.85 10.28
C PHE A 84 5.57 4.42 9.46
N THR A 85 5.70 5.60 8.92
CA THR A 85 4.70 6.16 7.98
C THR A 85 4.46 5.21 6.81
N TYR A 86 3.21 5.01 6.44
CA TYR A 86 2.72 4.01 5.47
C TYR A 86 2.86 2.54 5.91
N CYS A 87 3.27 2.27 7.13
CA CYS A 87 3.13 0.95 7.71
C CYS A 87 1.72 0.74 8.25
N VAL A 88 1.35 -0.52 8.45
CA VAL A 88 0.09 -0.90 9.08
C VAL A 88 0.31 -1.13 10.56
N LEU A 89 -0.49 -0.46 11.39
CA LEU A 89 -0.65 -0.73 12.80
C LEU A 89 -1.80 -1.71 12.98
N HIS A 90 -1.52 -2.89 13.47
CA HIS A 90 -2.49 -3.94 13.76
C HIS A 90 -2.54 -4.20 15.26
N ILE A 91 -3.71 -4.10 15.85
CA ILE A 91 -3.92 -4.45 17.25
C ILE A 91 -4.18 -5.95 17.34
N ILE A 92 -3.24 -6.66 17.97
CA ILE A 92 -3.25 -8.13 18.06
C ILE A 92 -3.73 -8.65 19.41
N GLY A 93 -3.98 -7.76 20.38
CA GLY A 93 -4.53 -8.11 21.69
C GLY A 93 -5.06 -6.89 22.43
N GLY A 94 -5.93 -7.12 23.41
CA GLY A 94 -6.54 -6.07 24.23
C GLY A 94 -7.62 -5.26 23.51
N THR A 95 -7.77 -3.99 23.90
CA THR A 95 -8.74 -3.07 23.29
C THR A 95 -8.45 -2.86 21.81
N ASN A 96 -9.48 -2.90 20.97
CA ASN A 96 -9.46 -2.83 19.50
C ASN A 96 -8.79 -4.04 18.81
N VAL A 97 -8.71 -5.20 19.44
CA VAL A 97 -8.12 -6.40 18.84
C VAL A 97 -8.73 -6.70 17.47
N GLY A 98 -7.85 -7.00 16.48
CA GLY A 98 -8.23 -7.29 15.09
C GLY A 98 -8.34 -6.06 14.20
N GLU A 99 -8.26 -4.84 14.75
CA GLU A 99 -8.31 -3.63 13.94
C GLU A 99 -6.95 -3.29 13.34
N GLU A 100 -6.95 -2.89 12.07
CA GLU A 100 -5.79 -2.47 11.32
C GLU A 100 -5.96 -1.03 10.82
N ARG A 101 -4.90 -0.23 10.94
CA ARG A 101 -4.88 1.18 10.48
C ARG A 101 -3.54 1.51 9.85
N VAL A 102 -3.57 2.38 8.84
CA VAL A 102 -2.35 2.92 8.24
C VAL A 102 -1.80 4.04 9.11
N ILE A 103 -0.51 4.00 9.35
CA ILE A 103 0.22 5.04 10.09
C ILE A 103 0.48 6.21 9.14
N THR A 104 0.08 7.42 9.55
CA THR A 104 0.28 8.66 8.80
C THR A 104 1.47 9.47 9.29
N SER A 105 1.81 9.37 10.56
CA SER A 105 2.99 10.01 11.12
C SER A 105 3.50 9.27 12.36
N GLN A 106 4.74 9.53 12.70
CA GLN A 106 5.38 9.06 13.93
C GLN A 106 6.24 10.17 14.49
N ASP A 107 6.09 10.40 15.78
CA ASP A 107 6.96 11.24 16.59
C ASP A 107 7.84 10.32 17.45
N SER A 108 9.14 10.37 17.21
CA SER A 108 10.11 9.51 17.91
C SER A 108 10.39 9.97 19.33
N ASP A 109 10.26 11.25 19.61
CA ASP A 109 10.51 11.83 20.94
C ASP A 109 9.40 11.45 21.92
N THR A 110 8.15 11.55 21.48
CA THR A 110 6.97 11.17 22.27
C THR A 110 6.61 9.70 22.12
N LYS A 111 7.30 8.97 21.24
CA LYS A 111 7.05 7.55 20.92
C LYS A 111 5.59 7.29 20.52
N THR A 112 5.07 8.18 19.72
CA THR A 112 3.67 8.21 19.30
C THR A 112 3.55 7.94 17.81
N VAL A 113 2.63 7.05 17.43
CA VAL A 113 2.19 6.91 16.05
C VAL A 113 0.78 7.43 15.89
N THR A 114 0.52 8.15 14.80
CA THR A 114 -0.80 8.65 14.42
C THR A 114 -1.32 7.83 13.26
N VAL A 115 -2.59 7.47 13.30
CA VAL A 115 -3.23 6.68 12.26
C VAL A 115 -4.24 7.48 11.45
N GLN A 116 -4.40 7.08 10.21
CA GLN A 116 -5.27 7.70 9.22
C GLN A 116 -6.76 7.70 9.62
N LYS A 117 -7.23 6.60 10.18
CA LYS A 117 -8.64 6.39 10.56
C LYS A 117 -8.71 6.01 12.03
N ALA A 118 -9.68 6.59 12.73
CA ALA A 118 -9.89 6.30 14.15
C ALA A 118 -10.17 4.81 14.40
N PHE A 119 -9.66 4.30 15.50
CA PHE A 119 -10.07 3.04 16.10
C PHE A 119 -11.49 3.17 16.71
N THR A 120 -12.14 2.05 16.93
CA THR A 120 -13.47 2.01 17.56
C THR A 120 -13.44 2.57 18.98
N SER A 121 -12.38 2.32 19.72
CA SER A 121 -12.16 2.81 21.09
C SER A 121 -10.77 3.44 21.22
N ALA A 122 -10.56 4.23 22.26
CA ALA A 122 -9.23 4.75 22.56
C ALA A 122 -8.25 3.59 22.85
N ILE A 123 -7.03 3.74 22.39
CA ILE A 123 -5.93 2.81 22.71
C ILE A 123 -5.59 2.96 24.20
N ASP A 124 -5.41 1.84 24.87
CA ASP A 124 -5.03 1.76 26.28
C ASP A 124 -3.86 0.82 26.51
N SER A 125 -3.47 0.67 27.77
CA SER A 125 -2.32 -0.17 28.18
C SER A 125 -2.55 -1.68 28.02
N THR A 126 -3.73 -2.13 27.62
CA THR A 126 -4.01 -3.54 27.31
C THR A 126 -3.80 -3.83 25.83
N SER A 127 -3.71 -2.80 24.99
CA SER A 127 -3.58 -2.94 23.55
C SER A 127 -2.18 -3.43 23.18
N VAL A 128 -2.10 -4.67 22.70
CA VAL A 128 -0.89 -5.24 22.14
C VAL A 128 -0.91 -4.99 20.64
N TYR A 129 0.17 -4.47 20.09
CA TYR A 129 0.25 -4.05 18.71
C TYR A 129 1.35 -4.73 17.92
N ARG A 130 1.17 -4.76 16.61
CA ARG A 130 2.18 -5.10 15.62
C ARG A 130 2.20 -4.03 14.54
N ILE A 131 3.39 -3.56 14.17
CA ILE A 131 3.58 -2.68 13.02
C ILE A 131 4.31 -3.45 11.94
N TYR A 132 3.79 -3.43 10.72
CA TYR A 132 4.40 -4.10 9.58
C TYR A 132 4.18 -3.32 8.29
N GLN A 133 5.07 -3.50 7.32
CA GLN A 133 4.94 -2.87 6.02
C GLN A 133 4.11 -3.76 5.09
N LEU A 134 2.95 -3.26 4.66
CA LEU A 134 2.08 -3.92 3.69
C LEU A 134 2.50 -3.62 2.26
N ALA A 135 2.73 -2.34 1.97
CA ALA A 135 3.00 -1.82 0.64
C ALA A 135 4.47 -1.92 0.23
N LYS A 136 4.75 -2.00 -1.07
CA LYS A 136 6.13 -1.95 -1.60
C LYS A 136 6.70 -0.55 -1.61
N PHE A 137 5.87 0.46 -1.60
CA PHE A 137 6.26 1.86 -1.58
C PHE A 137 5.62 2.59 -0.40
N PRO A 138 6.23 3.68 0.12
CA PRO A 138 7.56 4.16 -0.27
C PRO A 138 8.67 3.22 0.23
N ARG A 139 9.75 3.13 -0.53
CA ARG A 139 10.96 2.42 -0.13
C ARG A 139 11.84 3.35 0.69
N LEU A 140 12.80 2.82 1.43
CA LEU A 140 13.75 3.64 2.19
C LEU A 140 14.48 4.66 1.28
N GLN A 141 14.82 4.25 0.06
CA GLN A 141 15.47 5.12 -0.92
C GLN A 141 14.55 6.19 -1.52
N ASP A 142 13.25 6.08 -1.34
CA ASP A 142 12.27 7.08 -1.75
C ASP A 142 12.11 8.18 -0.68
N ALA A 143 12.80 8.05 0.47
CA ALA A 143 12.82 9.06 1.50
C ALA A 143 13.75 10.22 1.12
N LYS A 144 13.34 11.44 1.47
CA LYS A 144 14.16 12.64 1.36
C LYS A 144 14.41 13.22 2.74
N LEU A 145 15.65 13.59 3.01
CA LEU A 145 16.00 14.32 4.22
C LEU A 145 15.83 15.83 3.94
N ILE A 146 14.91 16.47 4.65
CA ILE A 146 14.64 17.91 4.58
C ILE A 146 14.70 18.42 6.01
N ASP A 147 15.58 19.37 6.28
CA ASP A 147 15.75 20.01 7.61
C ASP A 147 15.91 19.01 8.78
N GLY A 148 16.60 17.88 8.53
CA GLY A 148 16.82 16.85 9.54
C GLY A 148 15.69 15.82 9.70
N VAL A 149 14.60 15.96 8.95
CA VAL A 149 13.45 15.06 9.00
C VAL A 149 13.40 14.21 7.73
N TYR A 150 13.14 12.90 7.87
CA TYR A 150 12.95 12.00 6.74
C TYR A 150 11.51 12.01 6.28
N TYR A 151 11.28 12.53 5.07
CA TYR A 151 9.99 12.46 4.40
C TYR A 151 9.98 11.31 3.39
N LYS A 152 9.02 10.42 3.52
CA LYS A 152 8.79 9.35 2.55
C LYS A 152 7.73 9.77 1.55
N TYR A 153 7.98 9.52 0.28
CA TYR A 153 7.06 9.84 -0.80
C TYR A 153 6.77 8.60 -1.62
N ILE A 154 5.52 8.44 -1.99
CA ILE A 154 5.18 7.53 -3.07
C ILE A 154 5.74 8.13 -4.37
N PRO A 155 6.65 7.43 -5.08
CA PRO A 155 7.19 7.95 -6.33
C PRO A 155 6.07 8.29 -7.32
N GLU A 156 6.19 9.42 -7.98
CA GLU A 156 5.18 9.90 -8.93
C GLU A 156 4.90 8.88 -10.05
N GLN A 157 5.91 8.13 -10.47
CA GLN A 157 5.77 7.07 -11.46
C GLN A 157 4.91 5.90 -10.93
N VAL A 158 5.00 5.59 -9.63
CA VAL A 158 4.17 4.57 -8.99
C VAL A 158 2.71 5.04 -8.92
N LYS A 159 2.48 6.29 -8.53
CA LYS A 159 1.15 6.89 -8.56
C LYS A 159 0.54 6.83 -9.97
N LYS A 160 1.27 7.29 -10.99
CA LYS A 160 0.83 7.26 -12.39
C LYS A 160 0.58 5.84 -12.89
N ALA A 161 1.42 4.89 -12.49
CA ALA A 161 1.21 3.48 -12.83
C ALA A 161 -0.08 2.93 -12.22
N THR A 162 -0.34 3.26 -10.95
CA THR A 162 -1.55 2.81 -10.26
C THR A 162 -2.79 3.45 -10.86
N LEU A 163 -2.77 4.75 -11.17
CA LEU A 163 -3.85 5.44 -11.86
C LEU A 163 -4.14 4.83 -13.24
N ALA A 164 -3.10 4.57 -14.03
CA ALA A 164 -3.24 3.91 -15.33
C ALA A 164 -3.76 2.47 -15.21
N GLN A 165 -3.48 1.78 -14.10
CA GLN A 165 -4.05 0.48 -13.82
C GLN A 165 -5.54 0.56 -13.50
N VAL A 166 -5.96 1.55 -12.71
CA VAL A 166 -7.39 1.79 -12.41
C VAL A 166 -8.14 2.15 -13.69
N GLU A 167 -7.60 3.08 -14.51
CA GLU A 167 -8.16 3.45 -15.82
C GLU A 167 -8.42 2.21 -16.68
N TYR A 168 -7.41 1.35 -16.81
CA TYR A 168 -7.51 0.10 -17.57
C TYR A 168 -8.57 -0.86 -17.01
N MET A 169 -8.69 -0.95 -15.68
CA MET A 169 -9.73 -1.79 -15.06
C MET A 169 -11.14 -1.24 -15.29
N ILE A 170 -11.30 0.09 -15.33
CA ILE A 170 -12.57 0.74 -15.65
C ILE A 170 -12.94 0.50 -17.11
N GLU A 171 -12.00 0.66 -18.05
CA GLU A 171 -12.21 0.44 -19.47
C GLU A 171 -12.59 -1.00 -19.80
N MET A 172 -11.96 -1.96 -19.12
CA MET A 172 -12.26 -3.40 -19.30
C MET A 172 -13.57 -3.81 -18.63
N GLY A 173 -14.05 -3.04 -17.66
CA GLY A 173 -15.29 -3.35 -16.93
C GLY A 173 -15.27 -4.75 -16.30
N ASP A 174 -16.41 -5.44 -16.40
CA ASP A 174 -16.57 -6.79 -15.85
C ASP A 174 -15.65 -7.82 -16.53
N ASP A 175 -15.25 -7.60 -17.77
CA ASP A 175 -14.31 -8.48 -18.48
C ASP A 175 -12.95 -8.55 -17.80
N PHE A 176 -12.53 -7.51 -17.07
CA PHE A 176 -11.30 -7.56 -16.28
C PHE A 176 -11.36 -8.63 -15.19
N PHE A 177 -12.53 -8.81 -14.56
CA PHE A 177 -12.75 -9.77 -13.49
C PHE A 177 -13.06 -11.18 -14.02
N VAL A 178 -13.78 -11.28 -15.14
CA VAL A 178 -14.26 -12.54 -15.75
C VAL A 178 -13.17 -13.21 -16.58
N SER A 179 -12.40 -12.45 -17.35
CA SER A 179 -11.35 -13.00 -18.22
C SER A 179 -10.23 -13.72 -17.44
N GLY A 180 -10.21 -13.59 -16.13
CA GLY A 180 -9.25 -14.25 -15.23
C GLY A 180 -9.52 -15.72 -14.95
N ILE A 181 -10.70 -16.28 -15.26
CA ILE A 181 -11.09 -17.58 -14.69
C ILE A 181 -11.07 -18.73 -15.70
N ASP A 182 -11.46 -18.56 -16.96
CA ASP A 182 -11.75 -19.73 -17.78
C ASP A 182 -11.21 -19.80 -19.23
N LYS A 183 -10.59 -18.78 -19.74
CA LYS A 183 -10.09 -18.83 -21.14
C LYS A 183 -8.59 -19.06 -21.22
N THR A 184 -8.19 -20.31 -21.01
CA THR A 184 -6.78 -20.74 -21.25
C THR A 184 -6.49 -20.90 -22.75
N ASN A 185 -7.50 -21.20 -23.55
CA ASN A 185 -7.40 -21.42 -24.99
C ASN A 185 -8.64 -20.84 -25.67
N GLU A 186 -8.49 -19.84 -26.52
CA GLU A 186 -9.49 -19.48 -27.51
C GLU A 186 -9.08 -20.05 -28.86
N ASN A 187 -9.99 -20.80 -29.49
CA ASN A 187 -9.85 -21.23 -30.86
C ASN A 187 -10.76 -20.35 -31.70
N ILE A 188 -10.18 -19.40 -32.40
CA ILE A 188 -10.91 -18.54 -33.35
C ILE A 188 -10.40 -18.92 -34.75
N ASP A 189 -11.28 -19.48 -35.59
CA ASP A 189 -10.99 -19.84 -36.98
C ASP A 189 -9.74 -20.68 -37.22
N GLY A 190 -9.47 -21.66 -36.30
CA GLY A 190 -8.34 -22.58 -36.44
C GLY A 190 -7.03 -22.05 -35.86
N TYR A 191 -7.01 -20.88 -35.28
CA TYR A 191 -5.86 -20.38 -34.54
C TYR A 191 -6.03 -20.59 -33.03
N ASN A 192 -5.14 -21.41 -32.44
CA ASN A 192 -5.06 -21.58 -30.98
C ASN A 192 -4.31 -20.39 -30.39
N TYR A 193 -5.01 -19.52 -29.71
CA TYR A 193 -4.42 -18.43 -28.93
C TYR A 193 -4.25 -18.92 -27.48
N GLN A 194 -3.01 -19.22 -27.08
CA GLN A 194 -2.69 -19.44 -25.67
C GLN A 194 -2.38 -18.09 -25.03
N ILE A 195 -3.28 -17.59 -24.18
CA ILE A 195 -2.98 -16.47 -23.32
C ILE A 195 -2.23 -17.01 -22.10
N PRO A 196 -0.97 -16.63 -21.88
CA PRO A 196 -0.24 -17.06 -20.68
C PRO A 196 -1.01 -16.74 -19.41
N GLN A 197 -1.04 -17.67 -18.46
CA GLN A 197 -1.82 -17.54 -17.21
C GLN A 197 -1.43 -16.31 -16.36
N ASP A 198 -0.22 -15.83 -16.50
CA ASP A 198 0.33 -14.65 -15.84
C ASP A 198 -0.08 -13.32 -16.47
N VAL A 199 -0.63 -13.34 -17.69
CA VAL A 199 -1.18 -12.15 -18.37
C VAL A 199 -2.58 -11.81 -17.87
N ARG A 200 -3.25 -12.69 -17.17
CA ARG A 200 -4.66 -12.62 -16.81
C ARG A 200 -5.05 -11.60 -15.75
N ARG A 201 -4.10 -11.10 -15.04
CA ARG A 201 -4.19 -9.89 -14.23
C ARG A 201 -3.10 -8.95 -14.71
N SER A 202 -3.11 -8.69 -16.00
CA SER A 202 -2.02 -7.98 -16.64
C SER A 202 -1.98 -6.55 -16.14
N VAL A 203 -0.79 -6.17 -15.73
CA VAL A 203 -0.48 -4.76 -15.53
C VAL A 203 -0.74 -4.02 -16.83
N ALA A 204 -1.54 -2.97 -16.77
CA ALA A 204 -1.85 -2.12 -17.91
C ALA A 204 -0.58 -1.75 -18.70
N PRO A 205 -0.60 -1.73 -20.04
CA PRO A 205 0.58 -1.37 -20.83
C PRO A 205 1.19 -0.04 -20.41
N LYS A 206 0.37 0.97 -20.16
CA LYS A 206 0.76 2.30 -19.70
C LYS A 206 1.40 2.26 -18.31
N ALA A 207 0.88 1.44 -17.39
CA ALA A 207 1.46 1.25 -16.07
C ALA A 207 2.86 0.61 -16.15
N ARG A 208 3.06 -0.37 -17.04
CA ARG A 208 4.39 -0.99 -17.26
C ARG A 208 5.43 0.02 -17.70
N GLU A 209 5.04 0.99 -18.55
CA GLU A 209 5.96 2.04 -18.98
C GLU A 209 6.44 2.88 -17.79
N TYR A 210 5.54 3.30 -16.92
CA TYR A 210 5.90 4.06 -15.72
C TYR A 210 6.80 3.28 -14.77
N LEU A 211 6.64 1.94 -14.71
CA LEU A 211 7.36 1.08 -13.78
C LEU A 211 8.68 0.53 -14.31
N LYS A 212 9.10 0.86 -15.53
CA LYS A 212 10.35 0.32 -16.14
C LYS A 212 11.59 0.47 -15.25
N GLY A 213 11.68 1.54 -14.48
CA GLY A 213 12.80 1.79 -13.56
C GLY A 213 12.71 1.05 -12.22
N PHE A 214 11.55 0.45 -11.93
CA PHE A 214 11.28 -0.21 -10.64
C PHE A 214 11.26 -1.73 -10.74
N VAL A 215 11.20 -2.28 -11.95
CA VAL A 215 11.18 -3.72 -12.19
C VAL A 215 12.61 -4.22 -12.43
N ASN A 216 13.07 -5.18 -11.63
CA ASN A 216 14.34 -5.84 -11.89
C ASN A 216 14.24 -6.62 -13.21
N ARG A 217 14.99 -6.20 -14.21
CA ARG A 217 15.33 -7.06 -15.35
C ARG A 217 16.13 -8.22 -14.79
N LYS A 218 15.60 -9.44 -14.93
CA LYS A 218 16.21 -10.70 -14.51
C LYS A 218 17.74 -10.70 -14.69
N GLY A 219 18.45 -11.00 -13.62
CA GLY A 219 19.73 -11.67 -13.72
C GLY A 219 20.97 -10.79 -13.68
N THR A 220 21.17 -10.04 -12.61
CA THR A 220 22.52 -9.82 -12.11
C THR A 220 22.43 -9.80 -10.59
N ILE A 221 22.74 -10.94 -10.00
CA ILE A 221 23.16 -11.01 -8.60
C ILE A 221 24.48 -10.26 -8.58
N ILE A 222 24.49 -9.04 -8.09
CA ILE A 222 25.72 -8.39 -7.67
C ILE A 222 25.92 -8.88 -6.24
N ILE A 223 26.90 -9.77 -6.09
CA ILE A 223 27.44 -10.26 -4.81
C ILE A 223 28.13 -9.10 -4.10
#